data_22676153779b81fde429f39b49044e4b
#
_entry.id   22676153779b81fde429f39b49044e4b
#
_cell.length_a   1.000
_cell.length_b   1.000
_cell.length_c   1.000
_cell.angle_alpha   90.00
_cell.angle_beta   90.00
_cell.angle_gamma   90.00
#
_symmetry.space_group_name_H-M   'P 1'
#
loop_
_entity.id
_entity.type
_entity.pdbx_description
1 polymer ?
#
loop_
_entity_poly.entity_id
_entity_poly.type
_entity_poly.pdbx_seq_one_letter_code
_entity_poly.pdbx_strand_id
1 'polypeptide(L)'
;MKKVLLATSALTLSAGFASADVSMSGTGGAGVFGAAGADLSVYSGVDLGFALSGASDNGMTFSASLDMGGGQTLDTGDFELDTQDMGTDDNVSVAIGVSGLTITLSQNGVDDLYDDDIAGDIGISGAMGDLTYSVVTGLEDADPTSLSIGYSAGAISGSVATSDEGDASTVTVTYAMGDITVSAESDTDRTGADTSSVTLTYAMADGMSVSLENSEDVNTVSVAYSSGAISVAVEADDATAETWEATMAYDLGGGATFNLGTNEAETTFAGVGFSF
;
A
#
# COMPACT_ATOMS: atom_id res chain seq x y z
N MET A 1 9.06 -37.85 -14.85
CA MET A 1 8.11 -36.79 -14.50
C MET A 1 7.80 -36.94 -13.01
N LYS A 2 8.50 -36.21 -12.18
CA LYS A 2 8.29 -36.22 -10.71
C LYS A 2 7.32 -35.07 -10.42
N LYS A 3 6.13 -35.41 -10.01
CA LYS A 3 5.15 -34.46 -9.48
C LYS A 3 5.70 -33.99 -8.12
N VAL A 4 6.09 -32.74 -8.02
CA VAL A 4 6.33 -32.11 -6.72
C VAL A 4 4.93 -31.88 -6.14
N LEU A 5 4.55 -32.70 -5.18
CA LEU A 5 3.43 -32.41 -4.31
C LEU A 5 3.89 -31.26 -3.39
N LEU A 6 3.36 -30.08 -3.60
CA LEU A 6 3.27 -29.09 -2.55
C LEU A 6 2.35 -29.67 -1.47
N ALA A 7 2.93 -30.29 -0.48
CA ALA A 7 2.23 -30.67 0.72
C ALA A 7 1.99 -29.37 1.50
N THR A 8 0.82 -28.76 1.35
CA THR A 8 0.26 -27.89 2.38
C THR A 8 0.16 -28.75 3.64
N SER A 9 1.15 -28.64 4.50
CA SER A 9 1.10 -29.26 5.81
C SER A 9 0.10 -28.48 6.65
N ALA A 10 -1.18 -28.83 6.54
CA ALA A 10 -2.14 -28.49 7.58
C ALA A 10 -1.67 -29.20 8.84
N LEU A 11 -0.94 -28.51 9.69
CA LEU A 11 -0.61 -28.98 11.02
C LEU A 11 -1.88 -28.85 11.86
N THR A 12 -2.77 -29.83 11.75
CA THR A 12 -3.92 -29.96 12.65
C THR A 12 -3.39 -30.40 14.01
N LEU A 13 -3.08 -29.47 14.86
CA LEU A 13 -2.98 -29.70 16.30
C LEU A 13 -4.40 -29.91 16.83
N SER A 14 -4.82 -31.16 16.90
CA SER A 14 -6.06 -31.58 17.54
C SER A 14 -5.90 -31.52 19.06
N ALA A 15 -6.20 -30.38 19.63
CA ALA A 15 -6.55 -30.25 21.05
C ALA A 15 -7.38 -28.97 21.22
N GLY A 16 -8.70 -29.07 21.09
CA GLY A 16 -9.66 -28.13 21.69
C GLY A 16 -9.53 -26.63 21.39
N PHE A 17 -8.77 -26.25 20.37
CA PHE A 17 -8.61 -24.88 19.91
C PHE A 17 -9.22 -24.75 18.52
N ALA A 18 -9.88 -23.64 18.27
CA ALA A 18 -10.34 -23.23 16.97
C ALA A 18 -9.31 -23.50 15.86
N SER A 19 -9.79 -23.80 14.67
CA SER A 19 -8.91 -24.06 13.53
C SER A 19 -7.97 -22.87 13.33
N ALA A 20 -6.68 -23.12 13.43
CA ALA A 20 -5.69 -22.15 13.01
C ALA A 20 -5.40 -22.39 11.52
N ASP A 21 -5.55 -21.34 10.73
CA ASP A 21 -5.21 -21.35 9.31
C ASP A 21 -3.84 -20.72 9.11
N VAL A 22 -3.06 -21.30 8.22
CA VAL A 22 -1.78 -20.74 7.76
C VAL A 22 -1.91 -20.49 6.28
N SER A 23 -1.70 -19.26 5.88
CA SER A 23 -1.61 -18.87 4.48
C SER A 23 -0.21 -18.35 4.16
N MET A 24 0.21 -18.57 2.95
CA MET A 24 1.43 -18.03 2.38
C MET A 24 1.05 -17.32 1.09
N SER A 25 1.55 -16.12 0.93
CA SER A 25 1.49 -15.36 -0.29
C SER A 25 2.88 -14.93 -0.69
N GLY A 26 3.06 -14.55 -1.93
CA GLY A 26 4.35 -14.03 -2.35
C GLY A 26 4.24 -13.23 -3.63
N THR A 27 5.16 -12.31 -3.75
CA THR A 27 5.41 -11.56 -4.96
C THR A 27 6.85 -11.77 -5.37
N GLY A 28 7.13 -11.58 -6.64
CA GLY A 28 8.49 -11.60 -7.13
C GLY A 28 8.57 -11.04 -8.53
N GLY A 29 9.78 -10.77 -8.96
CA GLY A 29 9.98 -10.22 -10.28
C GLY A 29 11.42 -10.31 -10.74
N ALA A 30 11.59 -10.13 -12.03
CA ALA A 30 12.90 -10.02 -12.66
C ALA A 30 12.80 -9.20 -13.94
N GLY A 31 13.84 -8.45 -14.24
CA GLY A 31 13.86 -7.62 -15.43
C GLY A 31 15.15 -6.84 -15.58
N VAL A 32 15.06 -5.75 -16.32
CA VAL A 32 16.11 -4.77 -16.48
C VAL A 32 15.65 -3.41 -15.98
N PHE A 33 16.56 -2.69 -15.37
CA PHE A 33 16.34 -1.36 -14.80
C PHE A 33 17.54 -0.47 -15.15
N GLY A 34 17.28 0.76 -15.54
CA GLY A 34 18.29 1.75 -15.82
C GLY A 34 17.87 3.09 -15.23
N ALA A 35 18.68 3.59 -14.28
CA ALA A 35 18.56 4.96 -13.79
C ALA A 35 19.21 5.95 -14.75
N ALA A 36 18.86 7.22 -14.62
CA ALA A 36 19.41 8.31 -15.41
C ALA A 36 20.93 8.28 -15.50
N GLY A 37 21.48 8.23 -16.72
CA GLY A 37 22.92 8.23 -16.96
C GLY A 37 23.66 6.95 -16.55
N ALA A 38 22.96 5.90 -16.16
CA ALA A 38 23.53 4.59 -15.82
C ALA A 38 23.26 3.55 -16.90
N ASP A 39 24.12 2.52 -16.97
CA ASP A 39 23.87 1.37 -17.81
C ASP A 39 22.71 0.53 -17.25
N LEU A 40 21.97 -0.13 -18.15
CA LEU A 40 20.93 -1.09 -17.76
C LEU A 40 21.52 -2.21 -16.89
N SER A 41 20.89 -2.47 -15.78
CA SER A 41 21.20 -3.56 -14.84
C SER A 41 20.07 -4.57 -14.79
N VAL A 42 20.38 -5.80 -14.43
CA VAL A 42 19.38 -6.83 -14.18
C VAL A 42 18.99 -6.79 -12.72
N TYR A 43 17.69 -6.81 -12.45
CA TYR A 43 17.16 -7.01 -11.11
C TYR A 43 16.42 -8.34 -11.00
N SER A 44 16.37 -8.89 -9.81
CA SER A 44 15.49 -10.01 -9.46
C SER A 44 15.28 -10.04 -7.95
N GLY A 45 14.07 -10.33 -7.54
CA GLY A 45 13.73 -10.43 -6.13
C GLY A 45 12.45 -11.22 -5.90
N VAL A 46 12.25 -11.56 -4.64
CA VAL A 46 11.07 -12.24 -4.14
C VAL A 46 10.78 -11.74 -2.75
N ASP A 47 9.50 -11.56 -2.47
CA ASP A 47 8.97 -11.26 -1.16
C ASP A 47 7.89 -12.29 -0.79
N LEU A 48 7.92 -12.84 0.42
CA LEU A 48 7.06 -13.92 0.93
C LEU A 48 6.39 -13.49 2.22
N GLY A 49 5.07 -13.39 2.18
CA GLY A 49 4.25 -13.15 3.36
C GLY A 49 3.70 -14.44 3.96
N PHE A 50 3.79 -14.57 5.26
CA PHE A 50 3.18 -15.66 6.03
C PHE A 50 2.15 -15.08 6.98
N ALA A 51 0.92 -15.57 6.92
CA ALA A 51 -0.14 -15.19 7.83
C ALA A 51 -0.70 -16.41 8.56
N LEU A 52 -0.81 -16.28 9.86
CA LEU A 52 -1.44 -17.25 10.74
C LEU A 52 -2.71 -16.61 11.28
N SER A 53 -3.82 -17.33 11.29
CA SER A 53 -5.07 -16.83 11.86
C SER A 53 -5.79 -17.93 12.62
N GLY A 54 -6.60 -17.53 13.59
CA GLY A 54 -7.40 -18.44 14.38
C GLY A 54 -8.50 -17.71 15.14
N ALA A 55 -9.46 -18.46 15.64
CA ALA A 55 -10.50 -17.93 16.48
C ALA A 55 -10.69 -18.85 17.69
N SER A 56 -11.03 -18.28 18.84
CA SER A 56 -11.42 -18.98 20.03
C SER A 56 -12.92 -19.25 20.06
N ASP A 57 -13.35 -20.20 20.88
CA ASP A 57 -14.76 -20.57 21.05
C ASP A 57 -15.64 -19.39 21.54
N ASN A 58 -15.06 -18.39 22.18
CA ASN A 58 -15.75 -17.19 22.65
C ASN A 58 -15.77 -16.05 21.63
N GLY A 59 -15.33 -16.30 20.38
CA GLY A 59 -15.40 -15.34 19.29
C GLY A 59 -14.24 -14.32 19.23
N MET A 60 -13.19 -14.49 20.02
CA MET A 60 -11.94 -13.73 19.84
C MET A 60 -11.19 -14.28 18.62
N THR A 61 -10.68 -13.40 17.79
CA THR A 61 -9.80 -13.74 16.67
C THR A 61 -8.36 -13.40 16.99
N PHE A 62 -7.45 -14.18 16.43
CA PHE A 62 -6.02 -13.95 16.53
C PHE A 62 -5.41 -14.02 15.13
N SER A 63 -4.50 -13.14 14.83
CA SER A 63 -3.66 -13.25 13.64
C SER A 63 -2.24 -12.85 13.96
N ALA A 64 -1.31 -13.43 13.21
CA ALA A 64 0.08 -13.03 13.23
C ALA A 64 0.60 -13.07 11.81
N SER A 65 1.43 -12.11 11.44
CA SER A 65 2.06 -12.04 10.13
C SER A 65 3.56 -11.84 10.28
N LEU A 66 4.28 -12.35 9.31
CA LEU A 66 5.69 -12.06 9.10
C LEU A 66 5.95 -12.13 7.59
N ASP A 67 6.92 -11.40 7.14
CA ASP A 67 7.41 -11.45 5.77
C ASP A 67 8.91 -11.75 5.73
N MET A 68 9.35 -12.19 4.58
CA MET A 68 10.76 -12.40 4.30
C MET A 68 11.00 -12.31 2.80
N GLY A 69 12.04 -11.63 2.43
CA GLY A 69 12.37 -11.44 1.04
C GLY A 69 13.86 -11.61 0.73
N GLY A 70 14.20 -11.38 -0.52
CA GLY A 70 15.58 -11.38 -0.97
C GLY A 70 15.70 -10.86 -2.40
N GLY A 71 16.80 -10.18 -2.65
CA GLY A 71 17.03 -9.53 -3.93
C GLY A 71 16.39 -8.14 -4.02
N GLN A 72 16.01 -7.74 -5.23
CA GLN A 72 15.36 -6.47 -5.49
C GLN A 72 14.10 -6.69 -6.32
N THR A 73 13.01 -6.05 -5.95
CA THR A 73 11.76 -5.98 -6.71
C THR A 73 11.60 -4.60 -7.32
N LEU A 74 10.84 -4.52 -8.40
CA LEU A 74 10.57 -3.26 -9.08
C LEU A 74 9.35 -2.60 -8.42
N ASP A 75 9.52 -1.37 -7.93
CA ASP A 75 8.43 -0.46 -7.74
C ASP A 75 8.14 0.30 -9.03
N THR A 76 6.95 0.08 -9.59
CA THR A 76 6.53 0.73 -10.83
C THR A 76 5.93 2.12 -10.62
N GLY A 77 5.56 2.47 -9.39
CA GLY A 77 5.01 3.77 -9.03
C GLY A 77 6.12 4.81 -8.86
N ASP A 78 7.17 4.45 -8.14
CA ASP A 78 8.26 5.36 -7.82
C ASP A 78 9.47 5.24 -8.77
N PHE A 79 9.40 4.32 -9.73
CA PHE A 79 10.49 4.08 -10.69
C PHE A 79 11.80 3.71 -10.01
N GLU A 80 11.73 2.83 -9.00
CA GLU A 80 12.89 2.40 -8.24
C GLU A 80 12.94 0.88 -7.99
N LEU A 81 14.03 0.44 -7.41
CA LEU A 81 14.21 -0.96 -7.02
C LEU A 81 14.27 -1.08 -5.50
N ASP A 82 13.27 -1.74 -4.94
CA ASP A 82 13.18 -2.03 -3.51
C ASP A 82 14.03 -3.24 -3.15
N THR A 83 14.90 -3.05 -2.18
CA THR A 83 15.67 -4.17 -1.65
C THR A 83 14.80 -4.97 -0.67
N GLN A 84 14.59 -6.23 -1.02
CA GLN A 84 13.87 -7.17 -0.18
C GLN A 84 14.81 -7.80 0.84
N ASP A 85 14.39 -7.89 2.07
CA ASP A 85 15.21 -8.40 3.16
C ASP A 85 14.66 -9.69 3.79
N MET A 86 15.46 -10.30 4.65
CA MET A 86 15.13 -11.57 5.31
C MET A 86 14.36 -11.37 6.61
N GLY A 87 13.54 -10.34 6.69
CA GLY A 87 12.81 -10.01 7.91
C GLY A 87 13.75 -9.59 9.05
N THR A 88 13.57 -8.38 9.48
CA THR A 88 14.16 -7.88 10.74
C THR A 88 13.17 -8.09 11.87
N ASP A 89 13.51 -7.69 13.07
CA ASP A 89 12.64 -7.80 14.26
C ASP A 89 11.31 -7.03 14.10
N ASP A 90 11.22 -6.10 13.15
CA ASP A 90 10.09 -5.21 12.92
C ASP A 90 8.97 -5.83 12.07
N ASN A 91 9.22 -6.99 11.45
CA ASN A 91 8.32 -7.62 10.48
C ASN A 91 7.32 -8.62 11.08
N VAL A 92 7.24 -8.70 12.41
CA VAL A 92 6.29 -9.59 13.09
C VAL A 92 5.21 -8.79 13.80
N SER A 93 3.98 -8.94 13.36
CA SER A 93 2.83 -8.35 14.04
C SER A 93 1.86 -9.42 14.55
N VAL A 94 1.21 -9.14 15.68
CA VAL A 94 0.14 -9.97 16.24
C VAL A 94 -1.09 -9.11 16.46
N ALA A 95 -2.20 -9.51 15.86
CA ALA A 95 -3.48 -8.82 16.06
C ALA A 95 -4.48 -9.70 16.83
N ILE A 96 -5.23 -9.07 17.71
CA ILE A 96 -6.30 -9.67 18.53
C ILE A 96 -7.60 -8.93 18.26
N GLY A 97 -8.57 -9.65 17.72
CA GLY A 97 -9.91 -9.11 17.42
C GLY A 97 -10.94 -9.52 18.45
N VAL A 98 -11.70 -8.54 18.96
CA VAL A 98 -12.81 -8.76 19.89
C VAL A 98 -13.97 -7.82 19.57
N SER A 99 -15.11 -8.37 19.18
CA SER A 99 -16.36 -7.61 19.01
C SER A 99 -16.22 -6.36 18.11
N GLY A 100 -15.45 -6.44 17.03
CA GLY A 100 -15.25 -5.33 16.11
C GLY A 100 -14.13 -4.37 16.50
N LEU A 101 -13.43 -4.62 17.60
CA LEU A 101 -12.19 -3.95 17.97
C LEU A 101 -11.01 -4.86 17.61
N THR A 102 -9.96 -4.30 17.04
CA THR A 102 -8.69 -4.98 16.79
C THR A 102 -7.56 -4.28 17.54
N ILE A 103 -6.76 -5.06 18.22
CA ILE A 103 -5.52 -4.60 18.87
C ILE A 103 -4.37 -5.27 18.16
N THR A 104 -3.46 -4.49 17.61
CA THR A 104 -2.23 -4.96 16.95
C THR A 104 -1.02 -4.66 17.83
N LEU A 105 -0.14 -5.61 17.95
CA LEU A 105 1.10 -5.50 18.71
C LEU A 105 2.26 -5.89 17.78
N SER A 106 3.23 -5.03 17.68
CA SER A 106 4.47 -5.26 16.93
C SER A 106 5.58 -4.42 17.58
N GLN A 107 6.81 -4.82 17.46
CA GLN A 107 7.93 -4.00 17.93
C GLN A 107 8.34 -3.08 16.79
N ASN A 108 8.01 -1.80 16.88
CA ASN A 108 8.22 -0.77 15.82
C ASN A 108 7.69 -1.22 14.43
N GLY A 109 6.58 -1.95 14.39
CA GLY A 109 6.05 -2.48 13.14
C GLY A 109 4.54 -2.23 12.99
N VAL A 110 3.99 -1.23 13.69
CA VAL A 110 2.66 -0.70 13.45
C VAL A 110 2.82 0.71 12.90
N ASP A 111 2.60 0.88 11.61
CA ASP A 111 2.81 2.14 10.92
C ASP A 111 2.02 3.29 11.57
N ASP A 112 2.65 4.44 11.72
CA ASP A 112 1.98 5.68 12.13
C ASP A 112 0.86 6.02 11.13
N LEU A 113 -0.22 6.61 11.61
CA LEU A 113 -1.41 6.85 10.80
C LEU A 113 -1.33 8.13 9.94
N TYR A 114 -0.30 8.94 10.15
CA TYR A 114 0.01 10.10 9.36
C TYR A 114 1.18 9.85 8.41
N ASP A 115 2.22 9.16 8.87
CA ASP A 115 3.46 8.94 8.11
C ASP A 115 3.96 7.51 8.36
N ASP A 116 3.95 6.69 7.33
CA ASP A 116 4.32 5.26 7.37
C ASP A 116 5.84 5.00 7.49
N ASP A 117 6.66 6.03 7.31
CA ASP A 117 8.10 5.96 7.64
C ASP A 117 8.36 5.88 9.15
N ILE A 118 7.32 6.10 9.97
CA ILE A 118 7.38 6.01 11.43
C ILE A 118 6.47 4.90 11.90
N ALA A 119 6.96 4.13 12.84
CA ALA A 119 6.22 3.01 13.39
C ALA A 119 6.08 3.10 14.91
N GLY A 120 4.95 2.64 15.42
CA GLY A 120 4.70 2.41 16.83
C GLY A 120 4.64 0.92 17.18
N ASP A 121 4.31 0.63 18.42
CA ASP A 121 4.25 -0.74 18.95
C ASP A 121 2.84 -1.28 19.09
N ILE A 122 1.85 -0.40 19.25
CA ILE A 122 0.47 -0.75 19.56
C ILE A 122 -0.48 -0.01 18.63
N GLY A 123 -1.27 -0.76 17.88
CA GLY A 123 -2.38 -0.28 17.09
C GLY A 123 -3.72 -0.68 17.71
N ILE A 124 -4.69 0.22 17.73
CA ILE A 124 -6.07 -0.06 18.13
C ILE A 124 -6.97 0.46 17.02
N SER A 125 -7.79 -0.39 16.43
CA SER A 125 -8.70 0.00 15.36
C SER A 125 -10.09 -0.61 15.53
N GLY A 126 -11.08 0.04 14.94
CA GLY A 126 -12.45 -0.44 14.97
C GLY A 126 -13.36 0.35 14.04
N ALA A 127 -14.62 -0.11 13.98
CA ALA A 127 -15.66 0.56 13.21
C ALA A 127 -16.95 0.69 14.01
N MET A 128 -17.67 1.77 13.78
CA MET A 128 -18.97 2.04 14.39
C MET A 128 -19.94 2.64 13.35
N GLY A 129 -20.70 1.78 12.70
CA GLY A 129 -21.52 2.17 11.56
C GLY A 129 -20.63 2.59 10.38
N ASP A 130 -20.86 3.80 9.88
CA ASP A 130 -20.11 4.38 8.76
C ASP A 130 -18.79 5.06 9.19
N LEU A 131 -18.47 5.00 10.48
CA LEU A 131 -17.24 5.55 11.06
C LEU A 131 -16.20 4.44 11.27
N THR A 132 -14.96 4.72 10.94
CA THR A 132 -13.78 3.94 11.33
C THR A 132 -12.87 4.79 12.20
N TYR A 133 -12.11 4.14 13.05
CA TYR A 133 -11.13 4.81 13.88
C TYR A 133 -9.90 3.93 14.07
N SER A 134 -8.75 4.55 14.19
CA SER A 134 -7.49 3.91 14.51
C SER A 134 -6.65 4.81 15.40
N VAL A 135 -5.88 4.22 16.29
CA VAL A 135 -4.87 4.87 17.12
C VAL A 135 -3.62 4.01 17.07
N VAL A 136 -2.47 4.63 16.87
CA VAL A 136 -1.16 3.96 16.96
C VAL A 136 -0.32 4.72 17.98
N THR A 137 0.44 4.00 18.77
CA THR A 137 1.36 4.57 19.75
C THR A 137 2.55 3.65 19.97
N GLY A 138 3.71 4.21 20.21
CA GLY A 138 4.88 3.48 20.68
C GLY A 138 4.93 3.40 22.21
N LEU A 139 5.88 2.64 22.70
CA LEU A 139 6.13 2.46 24.14
C LEU A 139 7.38 3.23 24.62
N GLU A 140 8.14 3.79 23.72
CA GLU A 140 9.30 4.62 24.05
C GLU A 140 8.87 6.09 24.20
N ASP A 141 9.60 6.87 25.02
CA ASP A 141 9.27 8.28 25.30
C ASP A 141 9.32 9.20 24.06
N ALA A 142 9.95 8.74 22.98
CA ALA A 142 10.11 9.50 21.73
C ALA A 142 9.14 9.07 20.62
N ASP A 143 8.38 7.99 20.84
CA ASP A 143 7.49 7.49 19.83
C ASP A 143 6.21 8.33 19.75
N PRO A 144 5.80 8.73 18.55
CA PRO A 144 4.58 9.51 18.38
C PRO A 144 3.33 8.69 18.68
N THR A 145 2.24 9.43 18.94
CA THR A 145 0.90 8.87 18.96
C THR A 145 0.09 9.47 17.84
N SER A 146 -0.48 8.62 17.00
CA SER A 146 -1.32 9.04 15.88
C SER A 146 -2.74 8.54 16.02
N LEU A 147 -3.65 9.29 15.40
CA LEU A 147 -5.09 9.03 15.37
C LEU A 147 -5.60 9.19 13.95
N SER A 148 -6.41 8.24 13.48
CA SER A 148 -7.17 8.38 12.25
C SER A 148 -8.66 8.14 12.50
N ILE A 149 -9.49 8.98 11.89
CA ILE A 149 -10.95 8.82 11.86
C ILE A 149 -11.40 8.91 10.40
N GLY A 150 -12.10 7.87 9.93
CA GLY A 150 -12.69 7.81 8.61
C GLY A 150 -14.22 7.79 8.68
N TYR A 151 -14.86 8.36 7.66
CA TYR A 151 -16.28 8.30 7.44
C TYR A 151 -16.58 7.97 5.98
N SER A 152 -17.51 7.05 5.72
CA SER A 152 -17.93 6.72 4.36
C SER A 152 -19.41 6.40 4.33
N ALA A 153 -20.21 7.27 3.68
CA ALA A 153 -21.64 7.09 3.51
C ALA A 153 -22.10 7.52 2.10
N GLY A 154 -22.56 6.54 1.33
CA GLY A 154 -23.05 6.78 -0.04
C GLY A 154 -21.97 7.35 -0.95
N ALA A 155 -22.17 8.58 -1.43
CA ALA A 155 -21.27 9.26 -2.35
C ALA A 155 -20.16 10.07 -1.65
N ILE A 156 -20.19 10.17 -0.33
CA ILE A 156 -19.25 10.99 0.45
C ILE A 156 -18.38 10.08 1.29
N SER A 157 -17.09 10.32 1.24
CA SER A 157 -16.13 9.78 2.20
C SER A 157 -15.15 10.87 2.63
N GLY A 158 -14.53 10.67 3.76
CA GLY A 158 -13.48 11.55 4.24
C GLY A 158 -12.74 10.94 5.40
N SER A 159 -11.55 11.43 5.65
CA SER A 159 -10.71 11.00 6.75
C SER A 159 -9.94 12.18 7.35
N VAL A 160 -9.57 12.01 8.58
CA VAL A 160 -8.60 12.85 9.29
C VAL A 160 -7.58 11.92 9.90
N ALA A 161 -6.31 12.15 9.60
CA ALA A 161 -5.18 11.52 10.28
C ALA A 161 -4.37 12.61 10.99
N THR A 162 -3.87 12.32 12.18
CA THR A 162 -3.04 13.25 12.97
C THR A 162 -1.95 12.49 13.67
N SER A 163 -0.79 13.15 13.85
CA SER A 163 0.29 12.67 14.70
C SER A 163 0.66 13.75 15.72
N ASP A 164 1.03 13.38 16.93
CA ASP A 164 1.51 14.32 17.94
C ASP A 164 2.97 14.73 17.71
N GLU A 165 3.67 14.10 16.76
CA GLU A 165 4.96 14.56 16.31
C GLU A 165 4.79 15.74 15.35
N GLY A 166 5.19 16.92 15.80
CA GLY A 166 5.11 18.17 15.03
C GLY A 166 3.71 18.70 14.80
N ASP A 167 2.69 18.17 15.50
CA ASP A 167 1.28 18.52 15.29
C ASP A 167 0.81 18.28 13.83
N ALA A 168 1.33 17.24 13.19
CA ALA A 168 1.04 16.90 11.82
C ALA A 168 -0.40 16.40 11.62
N SER A 169 -1.01 16.72 10.49
CA SER A 169 -2.37 16.30 10.18
C SER A 169 -2.70 16.29 8.70
N THR A 170 -3.43 15.28 8.25
CA THR A 170 -4.03 15.23 6.90
C THR A 170 -5.54 15.13 7.01
N VAL A 171 -6.23 15.94 6.23
CA VAL A 171 -7.70 15.92 6.09
C VAL A 171 -8.05 15.69 4.63
N THR A 172 -8.76 14.59 4.35
CA THR A 172 -9.21 14.27 2.99
C THR A 172 -10.73 14.21 2.95
N VAL A 173 -11.33 14.77 1.90
CA VAL A 173 -12.77 14.67 1.61
C VAL A 173 -12.96 14.30 0.14
N THR A 174 -13.74 13.26 -0.10
CA THR A 174 -14.03 12.76 -1.45
C THR A 174 -15.54 12.72 -1.70
N TYR A 175 -15.96 13.18 -2.87
CA TYR A 175 -17.33 13.09 -3.34
C TYR A 175 -17.39 12.41 -4.71
N ALA A 176 -18.13 11.31 -4.82
CA ALA A 176 -18.32 10.55 -6.04
C ALA A 176 -19.72 10.80 -6.62
N MET A 177 -19.79 11.23 -7.89
CA MET A 177 -21.03 11.52 -8.60
C MET A 177 -21.03 10.83 -9.98
N GLY A 178 -21.53 9.61 -10.02
CA GLY A 178 -21.50 8.78 -11.24
C GLY A 178 -20.05 8.54 -11.66
N ASP A 179 -19.71 9.01 -12.85
CA ASP A 179 -18.37 8.85 -13.44
C ASP A 179 -17.37 9.91 -12.99
N ILE A 180 -17.79 10.85 -12.15
CA ILE A 180 -16.94 11.94 -11.65
C ILE A 180 -16.65 11.73 -10.17
N THR A 181 -15.37 11.86 -9.80
CA THR A 181 -14.93 11.92 -8.41
C THR A 181 -14.16 13.21 -8.18
N VAL A 182 -14.47 13.90 -7.10
CA VAL A 182 -13.73 15.08 -6.64
C VAL A 182 -13.17 14.75 -5.26
N SER A 183 -11.88 14.93 -5.09
CA SER A 183 -11.19 14.83 -3.79
C SER A 183 -10.53 16.15 -3.45
N ALA A 184 -10.54 16.51 -2.20
CA ALA A 184 -9.79 17.63 -1.66
C ALA A 184 -9.02 17.17 -0.45
N GLU A 185 -7.77 17.56 -0.37
CA GLU A 185 -6.88 17.23 0.74
C GLU A 185 -6.24 18.50 1.29
N SER A 186 -6.02 18.52 2.57
CA SER A 186 -5.23 19.52 3.27
C SER A 186 -4.31 18.79 4.23
N ASP A 187 -3.04 19.04 4.09
CA ASP A 187 -1.98 18.44 4.87
C ASP A 187 -1.19 19.50 5.63
N THR A 188 -0.88 19.25 6.89
CA THR A 188 0.05 20.03 7.69
C THR A 188 1.17 19.08 8.09
N ASP A 189 2.36 19.30 7.56
CA ASP A 189 3.50 18.45 7.83
C ASP A 189 4.08 18.62 9.26
N ARG A 190 5.00 17.77 9.65
CA ARG A 190 5.68 17.81 10.95
C ARG A 190 6.51 19.07 11.20
N THR A 191 6.79 19.85 10.17
CA THR A 191 7.48 21.15 10.27
C THR A 191 6.51 22.31 10.40
N GLY A 192 5.20 22.04 10.30
CA GLY A 192 4.13 23.02 10.31
C GLY A 192 3.93 23.72 8.96
N ALA A 193 4.40 23.12 7.87
CA ALA A 193 4.09 23.61 6.53
C ALA A 193 2.73 23.04 6.09
N ASP A 194 1.88 23.90 5.55
CA ASP A 194 0.56 23.53 5.05
C ASP A 194 0.61 23.35 3.53
N THR A 195 0.03 22.26 3.05
CA THR A 195 -0.24 22.05 1.63
C THR A 195 -1.69 21.71 1.40
N SER A 196 -2.20 21.94 0.21
CA SER A 196 -3.56 21.57 -0.16
C SER A 196 -3.65 21.17 -1.61
N SER A 197 -4.45 20.15 -1.89
CA SER A 197 -4.71 19.69 -3.24
C SER A 197 -6.19 19.49 -3.52
N VAL A 198 -6.55 19.60 -4.78
CA VAL A 198 -7.87 19.24 -5.29
C VAL A 198 -7.69 18.39 -6.54
N THR A 199 -8.26 17.19 -6.52
CA THR A 199 -8.22 16.25 -7.64
C THR A 199 -9.61 16.06 -8.22
N LEU A 200 -9.74 16.18 -9.53
CA LEU A 200 -10.93 15.84 -10.30
C LEU A 200 -10.63 14.64 -11.20
N THR A 201 -11.30 13.53 -10.97
CA THR A 201 -11.19 12.33 -11.81
C THR A 201 -12.48 12.10 -12.58
N TYR A 202 -12.36 11.87 -13.89
CA TYR A 202 -13.47 11.46 -14.76
C TYR A 202 -13.21 10.09 -15.35
N ALA A 203 -14.05 9.12 -14.99
CA ALA A 203 -14.05 7.78 -15.58
C ALA A 203 -14.83 7.80 -16.88
N MET A 204 -14.16 7.56 -17.99
CA MET A 204 -14.78 7.47 -19.31
C MET A 204 -15.23 6.03 -19.60
N ALA A 205 -16.08 5.90 -20.61
CA ALA A 205 -16.41 4.60 -21.16
C ALA A 205 -15.15 3.88 -21.67
N ASP A 206 -15.23 2.55 -21.78
CA ASP A 206 -14.19 1.71 -22.37
C ASP A 206 -12.86 1.64 -21.58
N GLY A 207 -12.90 1.89 -20.25
CA GLY A 207 -11.74 1.71 -19.38
C GLY A 207 -10.73 2.84 -19.39
N MET A 208 -11.09 4.01 -19.89
CA MET A 208 -10.27 5.21 -19.83
C MET A 208 -10.65 6.08 -18.63
N SER A 209 -9.67 6.70 -18.00
CA SER A 209 -9.89 7.77 -17.02
C SER A 209 -8.92 8.93 -17.24
N VAL A 210 -9.36 10.10 -16.84
CA VAL A 210 -8.53 11.32 -16.82
C VAL A 210 -8.64 11.93 -15.43
N SER A 211 -7.51 12.28 -14.84
CA SER A 211 -7.43 12.99 -13.58
C SER A 211 -6.70 14.32 -13.78
N LEU A 212 -7.20 15.33 -13.09
CA LEU A 212 -6.60 16.64 -13.00
C LEU A 212 -6.43 16.95 -11.52
N GLU A 213 -5.21 17.19 -11.11
CA GLU A 213 -4.90 17.61 -9.76
C GLU A 213 -4.30 19.01 -9.77
N ASN A 214 -4.69 19.82 -8.82
CA ASN A 214 -4.04 21.06 -8.51
C ASN A 214 -3.58 20.99 -7.05
N SER A 215 -2.27 21.01 -6.86
CA SER A 215 -1.63 21.08 -5.56
C SER A 215 -0.81 22.36 -5.51
N GLU A 216 -1.30 23.35 -4.75
CA GLU A 216 -0.71 24.68 -4.65
C GLU A 216 -0.51 25.35 -6.03
N ASP A 217 0.73 25.44 -6.51
CA ASP A 217 1.09 26.07 -7.78
C ASP A 217 1.42 25.04 -8.88
N VAL A 218 1.18 23.72 -8.62
CA VAL A 218 1.46 22.64 -9.56
C VAL A 218 0.16 22.01 -10.02
N ASN A 219 0.02 21.83 -11.33
CA ASN A 219 -1.07 21.12 -11.94
C ASN A 219 -0.57 19.81 -12.53
N THR A 220 -1.17 18.69 -12.14
CA THR A 220 -0.86 17.37 -12.67
C THR A 220 -2.02 16.85 -13.51
N VAL A 221 -1.70 16.26 -14.63
CA VAL A 221 -2.65 15.61 -15.53
C VAL A 221 -2.28 14.15 -15.66
N SER A 222 -3.18 13.25 -15.30
CA SER A 222 -2.99 11.81 -15.45
C SER A 222 -4.03 11.23 -16.40
N VAL A 223 -3.62 10.36 -17.28
CA VAL A 223 -4.49 9.60 -18.20
C VAL A 223 -4.19 8.12 -18.03
N ALA A 224 -5.22 7.35 -17.69
CA ALA A 224 -5.09 5.89 -17.60
C ALA A 224 -6.06 5.21 -18.57
N TYR A 225 -5.63 4.09 -19.11
CA TYR A 225 -6.42 3.23 -19.97
C TYR A 225 -6.23 1.77 -19.58
N SER A 226 -7.33 1.04 -19.45
CA SER A 226 -7.29 -0.39 -19.16
C SER A 226 -8.31 -1.12 -20.03
N SER A 227 -7.86 -2.09 -20.81
CA SER A 227 -8.74 -2.93 -21.65
C SER A 227 -8.19 -4.34 -21.79
N GLY A 228 -8.95 -5.31 -21.33
CA GLY A 228 -8.54 -6.72 -21.34
C GLY A 228 -7.29 -6.92 -20.47
N ALA A 229 -6.22 -7.37 -21.08
CA ALA A 229 -4.95 -7.64 -20.40
C ALA A 229 -3.98 -6.42 -20.37
N ILE A 230 -4.33 -5.32 -21.01
CA ILE A 230 -3.44 -4.15 -21.14
C ILE A 230 -3.91 -3.03 -20.21
N SER A 231 -2.97 -2.42 -19.50
CA SER A 231 -3.13 -1.13 -18.85
C SER A 231 -1.97 -0.21 -19.19
N VAL A 232 -2.28 1.06 -19.38
CA VAL A 232 -1.30 2.13 -19.69
C VAL A 232 -1.67 3.33 -18.84
N ALA A 233 -0.68 3.97 -18.24
CA ALA A 233 -0.84 5.24 -17.56
C ALA A 233 0.23 6.22 -18.04
N VAL A 234 -0.16 7.49 -18.12
CA VAL A 234 0.73 8.62 -18.43
C VAL A 234 0.35 9.75 -17.49
N GLU A 235 1.35 10.31 -16.85
CA GLU A 235 1.20 11.46 -15.99
C GLU A 235 2.18 12.56 -16.39
N ALA A 236 1.80 13.80 -16.20
CA ALA A 236 2.67 14.95 -16.41
C ALA A 236 2.22 16.11 -15.52
N ASP A 237 3.18 16.89 -15.04
CA ASP A 237 2.93 18.12 -14.28
C ASP A 237 3.55 19.35 -14.92
N ASP A 238 3.17 20.53 -14.41
CA ASP A 238 3.68 21.83 -14.82
C ASP A 238 4.57 22.50 -13.76
N ALA A 239 5.18 21.69 -12.87
CA ALA A 239 6.16 22.20 -11.91
C ALA A 239 7.32 22.92 -12.60
N THR A 240 8.11 23.68 -11.85
CA THR A 240 9.28 24.41 -12.39
C THR A 240 10.29 23.51 -13.11
N ALA A 241 10.40 22.26 -12.67
CA ALA A 241 11.06 21.17 -13.40
C ALA A 241 9.94 20.23 -13.85
N GLU A 242 9.34 20.50 -15.01
CA GLU A 242 8.26 19.69 -15.56
C GLU A 242 8.63 18.21 -15.50
N THR A 243 7.75 17.39 -14.91
CA THR A 243 7.94 15.95 -14.85
C THR A 243 6.90 15.23 -15.70
N TRP A 244 7.25 14.07 -16.17
CA TRP A 244 6.33 13.17 -16.82
C TRP A 244 6.76 11.71 -16.61
N GLU A 245 5.79 10.84 -16.61
CA GLU A 245 6.04 9.40 -16.58
C GLU A 245 5.04 8.66 -17.46
N ALA A 246 5.44 7.49 -17.91
CA ALA A 246 4.60 6.60 -18.68
C ALA A 246 4.89 5.15 -18.30
N THR A 247 3.82 4.42 -17.97
CA THR A 247 3.87 3.01 -17.59
C THR A 247 2.92 2.18 -18.45
N MET A 248 3.28 0.93 -18.65
CA MET A 248 2.41 -0.08 -19.27
C MET A 248 2.53 -1.39 -18.51
N ALA A 249 1.39 -2.03 -18.27
CA ALA A 249 1.33 -3.39 -17.76
C ALA A 249 0.54 -4.28 -18.71
N TYR A 250 0.99 -5.53 -18.87
CA TYR A 250 0.30 -6.56 -19.62
C TYR A 250 0.12 -7.81 -18.76
N ASP A 251 -1.13 -8.13 -18.46
CA ASP A 251 -1.48 -9.34 -17.71
C ASP A 251 -1.22 -10.60 -18.57
N LEU A 252 -0.25 -11.40 -18.12
CA LEU A 252 0.13 -12.67 -18.75
C LEU A 252 -0.76 -13.82 -18.28
N GLY A 253 -1.61 -13.57 -17.27
CA GLY A 253 -2.43 -14.58 -16.61
C GLY A 253 -1.66 -15.35 -15.53
N GLY A 254 -2.42 -16.03 -14.65
CA GLY A 254 -1.82 -16.84 -13.59
C GLY A 254 -1.05 -16.05 -12.51
N GLY A 255 -1.37 -14.77 -12.33
CA GLY A 255 -0.68 -13.89 -11.39
C GLY A 255 0.61 -13.25 -11.95
N ALA A 256 0.90 -13.42 -13.24
CA ALA A 256 2.08 -12.83 -13.87
C ALA A 256 1.73 -11.59 -14.69
N THR A 257 2.52 -10.55 -14.60
CA THR A 257 2.37 -9.28 -15.34
C THR A 257 3.71 -8.85 -15.92
N PHE A 258 3.71 -8.48 -17.19
CA PHE A 258 4.85 -7.81 -17.82
C PHE A 258 4.68 -6.30 -17.66
N ASN A 259 5.68 -5.63 -17.11
CA ASN A 259 5.68 -4.20 -16.85
C ASN A 259 6.81 -3.52 -17.64
N LEU A 260 6.54 -2.31 -18.12
CA LEU A 260 7.55 -1.41 -18.66
C LEU A 260 7.19 0.03 -18.29
N GLY A 261 8.20 0.89 -18.17
CA GLY A 261 8.01 2.29 -17.85
C GLY A 261 9.23 3.14 -18.17
N THR A 262 8.99 4.43 -18.29
CA THR A 262 10.01 5.47 -18.46
C THR A 262 9.49 6.80 -17.96
N ASN A 263 10.39 7.65 -17.48
CA ASN A 263 10.08 9.00 -16.99
C ASN A 263 11.06 10.06 -17.54
N GLU A 264 10.83 11.34 -17.19
CA GLU A 264 11.65 12.48 -17.61
C GLU A 264 13.09 12.40 -17.11
N ALA A 265 13.35 11.72 -16.00
CA ALA A 265 14.69 11.49 -15.47
C ALA A 265 15.45 10.42 -16.25
N GLU A 266 14.92 9.94 -17.40
CA GLU A 266 15.51 8.85 -18.21
C GLU A 266 15.60 7.53 -17.44
N THR A 267 14.87 7.37 -16.33
CA THR A 267 14.73 6.07 -15.67
C THR A 267 13.85 5.18 -16.54
N THR A 268 14.28 3.96 -16.76
CA THR A 268 13.56 2.99 -17.60
C THR A 268 13.59 1.61 -16.99
N PHE A 269 12.50 0.89 -17.13
CA PHE A 269 12.44 -0.51 -16.71
C PHE A 269 11.63 -1.36 -17.69
N ALA A 270 11.94 -2.65 -17.71
CA ALA A 270 11.12 -3.68 -18.35
C ALA A 270 11.32 -5.00 -17.61
N GLY A 271 10.25 -5.63 -17.18
CA GLY A 271 10.34 -6.85 -16.39
C GLY A 271 9.03 -7.60 -16.25
N VAL A 272 9.10 -8.75 -15.63
CA VAL A 272 7.94 -9.57 -15.26
C VAL A 272 7.83 -9.62 -13.75
N GLY A 273 6.68 -9.22 -13.23
CA GLY A 273 6.25 -9.47 -11.86
C GLY A 273 5.31 -10.67 -11.80
N PHE A 274 5.26 -11.34 -10.67
CA PHE A 274 4.31 -12.42 -10.42
C PHE A 274 3.88 -12.46 -8.96
N SER A 275 2.65 -12.93 -8.72
CA SER A 275 2.08 -13.13 -7.40
C SER A 275 1.41 -14.51 -7.28
N PHE A 276 1.42 -15.09 -6.09
CA PHE A 276 0.81 -16.40 -5.80
C PHE A 276 0.30 -16.50 -4.36
#